data_d2c76d09aef82967a4c2fe3ca08c640f
#
_entry.id   d2c76d09aef82967a4c2fe3ca08c640f
#
_cell.length_a   1.000
_cell.length_b   1.000
_cell.length_c   1.000
_cell.angle_alpha   90.00
_cell.angle_beta   90.00
_cell.angle_gamma   90.00
#
_symmetry.space_group_name_H-M   'P 1'
#
loop_
_entity.id
_entity.type
_entity.pdbx_description
1 polymer ?
#
loop_
_entity_poly.entity_id
_entity_poly.type
_entity_poly.pdbx_seq_one_letter_code
_entity_poly.pdbx_strand_id
1 'polypeptide(L)'
;VARTPWPVFTLSLLQADIIGALFVLGFLRFGLPAEDRIQLQDLPAVNLAVFLTVLFVSFVVAAWLSLRLLIPVIRWQRRDTLHADAVDPAFTELARTRALKMPYYRTLISVGNWFLGSVVFIIASWPVASRSAPFVAVASALGATATAIIGYLQSERVLRPVAVAALRDGVPENFRAPGVIQRQVLTWVLSTGVPLLAIIVARLAGQYTTFIAQNEQLNTPILLLAITALAVGLAGNVLVAMSIADPLRQLRWALGEVQRGNYNAHMQIYDASELGLLQAGFNDMVRDLSERQRLRDLFGRYVGEDVARRALERGTELGGQERDVAVLFIDLIGSTQLASTRPAAEVVSILNEFFRIIVDTVNRHGGFVNKFQGDAALAIFGAPIEHPDASGAALAASRELHDELVTVLGTTEFGIGVSAGRAIAGHIGALARFEYTVIGDPVNEAARLTELAKLEEGHVLASAIAVSGALDAEALCWDVGETVELRGRSAPTQLARPLSLASPRPAPESEAAS
;
A
#
# COMPACT_ATOMS: atom_id res chain seq x y z
N VAL A 1 -10.74 -10.91 -10.36
CA VAL A 1 -11.82 -9.89 -10.45
C VAL A 1 -13.09 -10.52 -9.96
N ALA A 2 -13.61 -10.05 -8.81
CA ALA A 2 -14.86 -10.56 -8.24
C ALA A 2 -15.99 -10.32 -9.28
N ARG A 3 -16.62 -11.38 -9.75
CA ARG A 3 -17.78 -11.27 -10.63
C ARG A 3 -18.88 -10.53 -9.90
N THR A 4 -19.34 -9.42 -10.45
CA THR A 4 -20.45 -8.67 -9.89
C THR A 4 -21.66 -9.60 -9.76
N PRO A 5 -22.24 -9.75 -8.56
CA PRO A 5 -23.37 -10.65 -8.37
C PRO A 5 -24.66 -9.99 -8.90
N TRP A 6 -24.82 -9.97 -10.24
CA TRP A 6 -25.99 -9.37 -10.91
C TRP A 6 -27.33 -9.87 -10.37
N PRO A 7 -27.49 -11.18 -10.04
CA PRO A 7 -28.72 -11.65 -9.39
C PRO A 7 -28.95 -11.01 -8.03
N VAL A 8 -27.90 -10.80 -7.23
CA VAL A 8 -28.00 -10.14 -5.92
C VAL A 8 -28.37 -8.66 -6.07
N PHE A 9 -27.83 -8.00 -7.10
CA PHE A 9 -28.18 -6.61 -7.41
C PHE A 9 -29.67 -6.48 -7.78
N THR A 10 -30.18 -7.32 -8.71
CA THR A 10 -31.59 -7.30 -9.09
C THR A 10 -32.51 -7.66 -7.93
N LEU A 11 -32.11 -8.61 -7.08
CA LEU A 11 -32.87 -8.98 -5.87
C LEU A 11 -32.91 -7.83 -4.86
N SER A 12 -31.81 -7.10 -4.66
CA SER A 12 -31.75 -5.94 -3.77
C SER A 12 -32.67 -4.80 -4.24
N LEU A 13 -32.78 -4.61 -5.57
CA LEU A 13 -33.73 -3.65 -6.15
C LEU A 13 -35.17 -4.02 -5.81
N LEU A 14 -35.53 -5.30 -6.04
CA LEU A 14 -36.87 -5.81 -5.74
C LEU A 14 -37.22 -5.68 -4.27
N GLN A 15 -36.28 -5.98 -3.38
CA GLN A 15 -36.47 -5.89 -1.93
C GLN A 15 -36.80 -4.45 -1.47
N ALA A 16 -36.11 -3.44 -2.01
CA ALA A 16 -36.35 -2.04 -1.68
C ALA A 16 -37.77 -1.59 -2.13
N ASP A 17 -38.18 -1.96 -3.34
CA ASP A 17 -39.50 -1.62 -3.86
C ASP A 17 -40.64 -2.34 -3.08
N ILE A 18 -40.44 -3.60 -2.68
CA ILE A 18 -41.38 -4.36 -1.84
C ILE A 18 -41.52 -3.71 -0.46
N ILE A 19 -40.41 -3.33 0.18
CA ILE A 19 -40.45 -2.67 1.50
C ILE A 19 -41.24 -1.36 1.40
N GLY A 20 -40.99 -0.54 0.39
CA GLY A 20 -41.75 0.69 0.16
C GLY A 20 -43.22 0.43 -0.09
N ALA A 21 -43.58 -0.57 -0.89
CA ALA A 21 -44.96 -0.97 -1.18
C ALA A 21 -45.69 -1.48 0.06
N LEU A 22 -45.06 -2.32 0.88
CA LEU A 22 -45.59 -2.80 2.15
C LEU A 22 -45.85 -1.63 3.12
N PHE A 23 -44.92 -0.66 3.10
CA PHE A 23 -45.09 0.55 3.91
C PHE A 23 -46.32 1.35 3.49
N VAL A 24 -46.51 1.59 2.19
CA VAL A 24 -47.70 2.30 1.65
C VAL A 24 -48.97 1.54 1.95
N LEU A 25 -48.99 0.21 1.74
CA LEU A 25 -50.15 -0.63 2.10
C LEU A 25 -50.49 -0.54 3.59
N GLY A 26 -49.51 -0.60 4.46
CA GLY A 26 -49.67 -0.44 5.91
C GLY A 26 -50.27 0.93 6.26
N PHE A 27 -49.73 1.99 5.63
CA PHE A 27 -50.26 3.33 5.84
C PHE A 27 -51.70 3.47 5.35
N LEU A 28 -52.04 2.98 4.16
CA LEU A 28 -53.42 3.00 3.61
C LEU A 28 -54.37 2.15 4.46
N ARG A 29 -53.90 1.05 5.03
CA ARG A 29 -54.71 0.13 5.86
C ARG A 29 -54.99 0.67 7.28
N PHE A 30 -54.01 1.33 7.88
CA PHE A 30 -54.05 1.74 9.30
C PHE A 30 -54.06 3.27 9.50
N GLY A 31 -53.55 4.02 8.51
CA GLY A 31 -53.37 5.47 8.57
C GLY A 31 -54.51 6.27 7.97
N LEU A 32 -55.49 5.66 7.27
CA LEU A 32 -56.64 6.37 6.73
C LEU A 32 -57.76 6.51 7.79
N PRO A 33 -58.50 7.63 7.76
CA PRO A 33 -59.74 7.77 8.52
C PRO A 33 -60.73 6.63 8.23
N ALA A 34 -61.55 6.24 9.21
CA ALA A 34 -62.43 5.09 9.10
C ALA A 34 -63.42 5.19 7.93
N GLU A 35 -63.94 6.41 7.67
CA GLU A 35 -64.88 6.65 6.55
C GLU A 35 -64.24 6.45 5.19
N ASP A 36 -63.02 6.97 4.98
CA ASP A 36 -62.27 6.81 3.71
C ASP A 36 -61.80 5.36 3.50
N ARG A 37 -61.52 4.66 4.61
CA ARG A 37 -61.15 3.24 4.59
C ARG A 37 -62.30 2.36 4.13
N ILE A 38 -63.52 2.63 4.56
CA ILE A 38 -64.73 1.91 4.15
C ILE A 38 -64.96 2.12 2.66
N GLN A 39 -64.89 3.33 2.13
CA GLN A 39 -65.03 3.63 0.70
C GLN A 39 -63.98 2.91 -0.19
N LEU A 40 -62.73 2.80 0.29
CA LEU A 40 -61.72 2.03 -0.43
C LEU A 40 -61.92 0.50 -0.32
N GLN A 41 -62.68 0.04 0.70
CA GLN A 41 -63.00 -1.38 0.89
C GLN A 41 -64.20 -1.83 0.07
N ASP A 42 -65.04 -0.94 -0.48
CA ASP A 42 -66.16 -1.31 -1.36
C ASP A 42 -65.71 -1.93 -2.69
N LEU A 43 -64.45 -1.72 -3.12
CA LEU A 43 -63.87 -2.32 -4.31
C LEU A 43 -62.47 -2.92 -4.03
N PRO A 44 -62.33 -3.84 -3.05
CA PRO A 44 -60.99 -4.29 -2.62
C PRO A 44 -60.23 -5.04 -3.72
N ALA A 45 -60.89 -5.81 -4.56
CA ALA A 45 -60.29 -6.57 -5.65
C ALA A 45 -59.76 -5.64 -6.76
N VAL A 46 -60.48 -4.59 -7.11
CA VAL A 46 -60.07 -3.61 -8.13
C VAL A 46 -58.92 -2.78 -7.64
N ASN A 47 -58.97 -2.24 -6.42
CA ASN A 47 -57.89 -1.45 -5.83
C ASN A 47 -56.62 -2.27 -5.67
N LEU A 48 -56.72 -3.52 -5.23
CA LEU A 48 -55.58 -4.45 -5.15
C LEU A 48 -55.04 -4.80 -6.54
N ALA A 49 -55.89 -5.04 -7.53
CA ALA A 49 -55.46 -5.33 -8.91
C ALA A 49 -54.74 -4.10 -9.51
N VAL A 50 -55.25 -2.90 -9.37
CA VAL A 50 -54.62 -1.66 -9.81
C VAL A 50 -53.23 -1.49 -9.12
N PHE A 51 -53.21 -1.67 -7.82
CA PHE A 51 -51.96 -1.56 -7.05
C PHE A 51 -50.92 -2.57 -7.51
N LEU A 52 -51.29 -3.85 -7.64
CA LEU A 52 -50.37 -4.90 -8.10
C LEU A 52 -49.90 -4.68 -9.56
N THR A 53 -50.80 -4.19 -10.43
CA THR A 53 -50.47 -3.86 -11.81
C THR A 53 -49.47 -2.70 -11.88
N VAL A 54 -49.73 -1.62 -11.13
CA VAL A 54 -48.81 -0.46 -11.05
C VAL A 54 -47.45 -0.91 -10.50
N LEU A 55 -47.44 -1.71 -9.44
CA LEU A 55 -46.22 -2.24 -8.84
C LEU A 55 -45.42 -3.09 -9.84
N PHE A 56 -46.08 -3.98 -10.55
CA PHE A 56 -45.46 -4.84 -11.55
C PHE A 56 -44.88 -4.04 -12.73
N VAL A 57 -45.68 -3.12 -13.30
CA VAL A 57 -45.24 -2.25 -14.40
C VAL A 57 -44.06 -1.39 -13.97
N SER A 58 -44.13 -0.77 -12.79
CA SER A 58 -43.04 0.02 -12.19
C SER A 58 -41.78 -0.79 -12.05
N PHE A 59 -41.89 -2.02 -11.55
CA PHE A 59 -40.74 -2.94 -11.43
C PHE A 59 -40.12 -3.27 -12.79
N VAL A 60 -40.94 -3.63 -13.81
CA VAL A 60 -40.44 -3.94 -15.14
C VAL A 60 -39.72 -2.74 -15.77
N VAL A 61 -40.31 -1.54 -15.65
CA VAL A 61 -39.71 -0.30 -16.15
C VAL A 61 -38.39 0.00 -15.44
N ALA A 62 -38.37 -0.10 -14.11
CA ALA A 62 -37.16 0.13 -13.31
C ALA A 62 -36.04 -0.86 -13.65
N ALA A 63 -36.39 -2.14 -13.79
CA ALA A 63 -35.44 -3.19 -14.17
C ALA A 63 -34.88 -2.96 -15.59
N TRP A 64 -35.74 -2.61 -16.54
CA TRP A 64 -35.33 -2.31 -17.91
C TRP A 64 -34.39 -1.10 -18.00
N LEU A 65 -34.74 0.03 -17.35
CA LEU A 65 -33.92 1.23 -17.31
C LEU A 65 -32.56 0.95 -16.63
N SER A 66 -32.59 0.26 -15.49
CA SER A 66 -31.38 -0.12 -14.76
C SER A 66 -30.45 -0.99 -15.59
N LEU A 67 -31.01 -2.00 -16.29
CA LEU A 67 -30.25 -2.88 -17.17
C LEU A 67 -29.64 -2.11 -18.34
N ARG A 68 -30.38 -1.20 -18.95
CA ARG A 68 -29.90 -0.35 -20.06
C ARG A 68 -28.69 0.51 -19.64
N LEU A 69 -28.71 1.02 -18.41
CA LEU A 69 -27.60 1.79 -17.84
C LEU A 69 -26.39 0.92 -17.49
N LEU A 70 -26.63 -0.34 -17.10
CA LEU A 70 -25.59 -1.29 -16.69
C LEU A 70 -24.91 -2.01 -17.85
N ILE A 71 -25.54 -2.12 -19.02
CA ILE A 71 -24.97 -2.83 -20.19
C ILE A 71 -23.52 -2.38 -20.51
N PRO A 72 -23.17 -1.09 -20.57
CA PRO A 72 -21.79 -0.66 -20.83
C PRO A 72 -20.83 -1.11 -19.72
N VAL A 73 -21.26 -1.09 -18.47
CA VAL A 73 -20.45 -1.52 -17.31
C VAL A 73 -20.18 -3.03 -17.37
N ILE A 74 -21.20 -3.83 -17.71
CA ILE A 74 -21.07 -5.29 -17.86
C ILE A 74 -20.13 -5.63 -19.02
N ARG A 75 -20.27 -4.91 -20.15
CA ARG A 75 -19.40 -5.10 -21.31
C ARG A 75 -17.95 -4.73 -21.00
N TRP A 76 -17.73 -3.63 -20.27
CA TRP A 76 -16.41 -3.20 -19.83
C TRP A 76 -15.77 -4.25 -18.93
N GLN A 77 -16.45 -4.74 -17.88
CA GLN A 77 -15.93 -5.78 -17.00
C GLN A 77 -15.59 -7.10 -17.73
N ARG A 78 -16.41 -7.51 -18.71
CA ARG A 78 -16.13 -8.72 -19.51
C ARG A 78 -14.89 -8.56 -20.39
N ARG A 79 -14.64 -7.38 -20.94
CA ARG A 79 -13.47 -7.09 -21.79
C ARG A 79 -12.19 -6.99 -20.98
N ASP A 80 -12.25 -6.36 -19.80
CA ASP A 80 -11.12 -6.26 -18.87
C ASP A 80 -10.64 -7.67 -18.43
N THR A 81 -11.55 -8.63 -18.27
CA THR A 81 -11.19 -10.02 -17.94
C THR A 81 -10.58 -10.79 -19.10
N LEU A 82 -10.79 -10.38 -20.36
CA LEU A 82 -10.35 -11.08 -21.57
C LEU A 82 -9.04 -10.52 -22.15
N HIS A 83 -8.37 -9.56 -21.50
CA HIS A 83 -7.12 -8.90 -21.97
C HIS A 83 -7.25 -8.44 -23.44
N ALA A 84 -8.39 -7.91 -23.85
CA ALA A 84 -8.62 -7.48 -25.21
C ALA A 84 -7.85 -6.19 -25.50
N ASP A 85 -6.82 -6.30 -26.32
CA ASP A 85 -5.82 -5.30 -26.70
C ASP A 85 -6.39 -4.12 -27.50
N ALA A 86 -7.43 -3.50 -27.27
CA ALA A 86 -7.85 -2.19 -27.76
C ALA A 86 -9.23 -1.81 -27.22
N VAL A 87 -9.28 -1.40 -25.97
CA VAL A 87 -10.50 -0.78 -25.46
C VAL A 87 -10.43 0.71 -25.73
N ASP A 88 -11.41 1.24 -26.47
CA ASP A 88 -11.59 2.67 -26.68
C ASP A 88 -11.56 3.39 -25.32
N PRO A 89 -10.61 4.32 -25.08
CA PRO A 89 -10.50 5.05 -23.83
C PRO A 89 -11.81 5.76 -23.45
N ALA A 90 -12.51 6.33 -24.42
CA ALA A 90 -13.78 7.02 -24.22
C ALA A 90 -14.89 6.06 -23.74
N PHE A 91 -14.93 4.83 -24.26
CA PHE A 91 -15.86 3.80 -23.78
C PHE A 91 -15.55 3.37 -22.34
N THR A 92 -14.26 3.22 -22.02
CA THR A 92 -13.84 2.84 -20.66
C THR A 92 -14.21 3.93 -19.66
N GLU A 93 -13.96 5.20 -19.95
CA GLU A 93 -14.31 6.33 -19.10
C GLU A 93 -15.83 6.45 -18.91
N LEU A 94 -16.62 6.27 -19.99
CA LEU A 94 -18.08 6.23 -19.93
C LEU A 94 -18.57 5.10 -19.01
N ALA A 95 -18.01 3.90 -19.14
CA ALA A 95 -18.41 2.74 -18.34
C ALA A 95 -18.06 2.94 -16.86
N ARG A 96 -16.86 3.45 -16.54
CA ARG A 96 -16.40 3.79 -15.19
C ARG A 96 -17.32 4.85 -14.56
N THR A 97 -17.59 5.94 -15.27
CA THR A 97 -18.48 7.02 -14.81
C THR A 97 -19.90 6.51 -14.57
N ARG A 98 -20.45 5.64 -15.43
CA ARG A 98 -21.77 5.04 -15.23
C ARG A 98 -21.80 4.10 -14.04
N ALA A 99 -20.76 3.31 -13.84
CA ALA A 99 -20.64 2.41 -12.68
C ALA A 99 -20.74 3.20 -11.37
N LEU A 100 -20.01 4.31 -11.28
CA LEU A 100 -19.96 5.18 -10.10
C LEU A 100 -21.27 5.97 -9.88
N LYS A 101 -21.95 6.38 -10.96
CA LYS A 101 -23.25 7.10 -10.89
C LYS A 101 -24.46 6.17 -10.71
N MET A 102 -24.30 4.86 -10.77
CA MET A 102 -25.41 3.92 -10.74
C MET A 102 -26.29 4.02 -9.49
N PRO A 103 -25.80 4.18 -8.26
CA PRO A 103 -26.63 4.37 -7.08
C PRO A 103 -27.54 5.61 -7.20
N TYR A 104 -27.01 6.69 -7.77
CA TYR A 104 -27.79 7.91 -8.01
C TYR A 104 -28.89 7.70 -9.08
N TYR A 105 -28.55 7.08 -10.21
CA TYR A 105 -29.55 6.77 -11.24
C TYR A 105 -30.66 5.86 -10.72
N ARG A 106 -30.30 4.90 -9.88
CA ARG A 106 -31.30 4.01 -9.25
C ARG A 106 -32.27 4.80 -8.36
N THR A 107 -31.77 5.72 -7.56
CA THR A 107 -32.59 6.59 -6.72
C THR A 107 -33.56 7.43 -7.58
N LEU A 108 -33.06 8.03 -8.64
CA LEU A 108 -33.88 8.84 -9.54
C LEU A 108 -34.98 8.02 -10.24
N ILE A 109 -34.65 6.80 -10.71
CA ILE A 109 -35.61 5.87 -11.30
C ILE A 109 -36.68 5.49 -10.27
N SER A 110 -36.29 5.18 -9.04
CA SER A 110 -37.22 4.83 -7.96
C SER A 110 -38.19 5.97 -7.63
N VAL A 111 -37.66 7.19 -7.41
CA VAL A 111 -38.50 8.37 -7.13
C VAL A 111 -39.46 8.66 -8.29
N GLY A 112 -38.97 8.58 -9.53
CA GLY A 112 -39.79 8.77 -10.73
C GLY A 112 -40.93 7.73 -10.85
N ASN A 113 -40.64 6.46 -10.57
CA ASN A 113 -41.63 5.39 -10.55
C ASN A 113 -42.71 5.59 -9.48
N TRP A 114 -42.29 5.95 -8.27
CA TRP A 114 -43.21 6.25 -7.17
C TRP A 114 -44.12 7.46 -7.50
N PHE A 115 -43.55 8.50 -8.10
CA PHE A 115 -44.31 9.66 -8.55
C PHE A 115 -45.36 9.26 -9.60
N LEU A 116 -44.94 8.54 -10.65
CA LEU A 116 -45.85 8.09 -11.69
C LEU A 116 -46.92 7.13 -11.15
N GLY A 117 -46.53 6.17 -10.30
CA GLY A 117 -47.45 5.22 -9.65
C GLY A 117 -48.48 5.94 -8.78
N SER A 118 -48.06 6.97 -8.02
CA SER A 118 -48.92 7.80 -7.23
C SER A 118 -49.97 8.54 -8.07
N VAL A 119 -49.53 9.17 -9.17
CA VAL A 119 -50.44 9.88 -10.09
C VAL A 119 -51.45 8.92 -10.70
N VAL A 120 -51.01 7.74 -11.20
CA VAL A 120 -51.91 6.72 -11.77
C VAL A 120 -52.92 6.25 -10.72
N PHE A 121 -52.46 5.96 -9.50
CA PHE A 121 -53.37 5.48 -8.45
C PHE A 121 -54.40 6.56 -8.02
N ILE A 122 -53.99 7.83 -7.88
CA ILE A 122 -54.89 8.95 -7.58
C ILE A 122 -55.93 9.11 -8.69
N ILE A 123 -55.52 9.09 -9.97
CA ILE A 123 -56.44 9.20 -11.11
C ILE A 123 -57.45 8.03 -11.13
N ALA A 124 -56.97 6.80 -10.92
CA ALA A 124 -57.83 5.62 -10.90
C ALA A 124 -58.83 5.61 -9.75
N SER A 125 -58.43 6.14 -8.61
CA SER A 125 -59.26 6.19 -7.40
C SER A 125 -60.15 7.45 -7.33
N TRP A 126 -59.94 8.46 -8.19
CA TRP A 126 -60.63 9.75 -8.14
C TRP A 126 -62.16 9.68 -8.16
N PRO A 127 -62.78 8.84 -9.00
CA PRO A 127 -64.23 8.74 -9.07
C PRO A 127 -64.89 8.22 -7.77
N VAL A 128 -64.16 7.41 -7.00
CA VAL A 128 -64.69 6.72 -5.80
C VAL A 128 -64.22 7.37 -4.52
N ALA A 129 -62.99 7.91 -4.47
CA ALA A 129 -62.34 8.35 -3.25
C ALA A 129 -61.45 9.58 -3.47
N SER A 130 -62.01 10.66 -4.09
CA SER A 130 -61.28 11.91 -4.31
C SER A 130 -60.75 12.56 -3.02
N ARG A 131 -61.45 12.34 -1.89
CA ARG A 131 -61.06 12.83 -0.56
C ARG A 131 -59.79 12.18 0.01
N SER A 132 -59.51 10.95 -0.38
CA SER A 132 -58.30 10.23 0.06
C SER A 132 -57.05 10.57 -0.76
N ALA A 133 -57.16 11.30 -1.87
CA ALA A 133 -56.05 11.68 -2.74
C ALA A 133 -54.83 12.31 -1.99
N PRO A 134 -55.01 13.27 -1.06
CA PRO A 134 -53.87 13.83 -0.32
C PRO A 134 -53.18 12.78 0.58
N PHE A 135 -53.92 11.85 1.19
CA PHE A 135 -53.34 10.77 1.99
C PHE A 135 -52.55 9.78 1.15
N VAL A 136 -53.06 9.45 -0.05
CA VAL A 136 -52.34 8.60 -1.02
C VAL A 136 -51.05 9.30 -1.46
N ALA A 137 -51.10 10.61 -1.73
CA ALA A 137 -49.92 11.36 -2.11
C ALA A 137 -48.84 11.34 -1.01
N VAL A 138 -49.25 11.56 0.26
CA VAL A 138 -48.36 11.49 1.42
C VAL A 138 -47.79 10.10 1.60
N ALA A 139 -48.62 9.05 1.56
CA ALA A 139 -48.16 7.66 1.66
C ALA A 139 -47.18 7.30 0.57
N SER A 140 -47.47 7.70 -0.66
CA SER A 140 -46.57 7.48 -1.80
C SER A 140 -45.24 8.24 -1.68
N ALA A 141 -45.27 9.47 -1.19
CA ALA A 141 -44.06 10.25 -0.92
C ALA A 141 -43.17 9.58 0.16
N LEU A 142 -43.78 9.01 1.19
CA LEU A 142 -43.06 8.24 2.21
C LEU A 142 -42.48 6.92 1.66
N GLY A 143 -43.29 6.20 0.88
CA GLY A 143 -42.83 4.98 0.18
C GLY A 143 -41.68 5.27 -0.76
N ALA A 144 -41.76 6.33 -1.56
CA ALA A 144 -40.72 6.81 -2.44
C ALA A 144 -39.43 7.10 -1.66
N THR A 145 -39.56 7.80 -0.54
CA THR A 145 -38.45 8.18 0.33
C THR A 145 -37.75 6.94 0.92
N ALA A 146 -38.51 6.02 1.50
CA ALA A 146 -37.98 4.78 2.05
C ALA A 146 -37.26 3.94 1.00
N THR A 147 -37.92 3.75 -0.16
CA THR A 147 -37.34 3.00 -1.28
C THR A 147 -36.09 3.67 -1.85
N ALA A 148 -36.07 5.00 -1.96
CA ALA A 148 -34.94 5.76 -2.45
C ALA A 148 -33.71 5.60 -1.54
N ILE A 149 -33.89 5.72 -0.22
CA ILE A 149 -32.78 5.57 0.75
C ILE A 149 -32.25 4.13 0.75
N ILE A 150 -33.14 3.14 0.90
CA ILE A 150 -32.77 1.73 0.95
C ILE A 150 -32.13 1.34 -0.37
N GLY A 151 -32.72 1.70 -1.51
CA GLY A 151 -32.21 1.41 -2.84
C GLY A 151 -30.86 2.04 -3.12
N TYR A 152 -30.62 3.28 -2.69
CA TYR A 152 -29.32 3.94 -2.80
C TYR A 152 -28.25 3.18 -2.02
N LEU A 153 -28.46 2.94 -0.74
CA LEU A 153 -27.50 2.31 0.16
C LEU A 153 -27.20 0.85 -0.26
N GLN A 154 -28.24 0.10 -0.66
CA GLN A 154 -28.05 -1.25 -1.18
C GLN A 154 -27.28 -1.26 -2.50
N SER A 155 -27.61 -0.34 -3.42
CA SER A 155 -26.90 -0.21 -4.69
C SER A 155 -25.42 0.13 -4.50
N GLU A 156 -25.11 1.06 -3.62
CA GLU A 156 -23.74 1.42 -3.23
C GLU A 156 -22.99 0.20 -2.69
N ARG A 157 -23.62 -0.56 -1.78
CA ARG A 157 -23.00 -1.73 -1.17
C ARG A 157 -22.76 -2.88 -2.17
N VAL A 158 -23.76 -3.17 -3.02
CA VAL A 158 -23.68 -4.27 -3.99
C VAL A 158 -22.73 -3.93 -5.15
N LEU A 159 -22.68 -2.67 -5.58
CA LEU A 159 -21.79 -2.22 -6.63
C LEU A 159 -20.36 -1.87 -6.15
N ARG A 160 -20.09 -2.01 -4.87
CA ARG A 160 -18.76 -1.75 -4.29
C ARG A 160 -17.61 -2.41 -5.05
N PRO A 161 -17.67 -3.72 -5.42
CA PRO A 161 -16.58 -4.35 -6.20
C PRO A 161 -16.39 -3.71 -7.59
N VAL A 162 -17.48 -3.23 -8.19
CA VAL A 162 -17.44 -2.55 -9.50
C VAL A 162 -16.84 -1.16 -9.35
N ALA A 163 -17.21 -0.44 -8.29
CA ALA A 163 -16.67 0.87 -7.98
C ALA A 163 -15.15 0.81 -7.71
N VAL A 164 -14.70 -0.19 -6.93
CA VAL A 164 -13.26 -0.44 -6.71
C VAL A 164 -12.52 -0.68 -8.03
N ALA A 165 -13.09 -1.50 -8.92
CA ALA A 165 -12.48 -1.73 -10.23
C ALA A 165 -12.46 -0.45 -11.10
N ALA A 166 -13.53 0.36 -11.04
CA ALA A 166 -13.63 1.60 -11.79
C ALA A 166 -12.67 2.70 -11.29
N LEU A 167 -12.25 2.64 -10.02
CA LEU A 167 -11.33 3.60 -9.39
C LEU A 167 -9.87 3.12 -9.36
N ARG A 168 -9.59 1.94 -9.91
CA ARG A 168 -8.25 1.33 -9.88
C ARG A 168 -7.19 2.18 -10.58
N ASP A 169 -7.56 2.82 -11.68
CA ASP A 169 -6.68 3.68 -12.48
C ASP A 169 -6.89 5.19 -12.19
N GLY A 170 -7.34 5.50 -10.97
CA GLY A 170 -7.64 6.86 -10.54
C GLY A 170 -9.12 7.25 -10.69
N VAL A 171 -9.47 8.43 -10.18
CA VAL A 171 -10.82 8.98 -10.27
C VAL A 171 -11.02 9.63 -11.64
N PRO A 172 -12.13 9.34 -12.37
CA PRO A 172 -12.43 10.01 -13.63
C PRO A 172 -12.52 11.53 -13.45
N GLU A 173 -11.90 12.32 -14.34
CA GLU A 173 -11.77 13.77 -14.21
C GLU A 173 -13.10 14.51 -14.05
N ASN A 174 -14.16 14.00 -14.68
CA ASN A 174 -15.50 14.60 -14.69
C ASN A 174 -16.47 14.00 -13.66
N PHE A 175 -15.97 13.23 -12.70
CA PHE A 175 -16.82 12.59 -11.70
C PHE A 175 -16.51 13.08 -10.30
N ARG A 176 -17.53 13.67 -9.66
CA ARG A 176 -17.55 13.92 -8.21
C ARG A 176 -18.75 13.18 -7.63
N ALA A 177 -18.52 12.26 -6.73
CA ALA A 177 -19.60 11.67 -5.94
C ALA A 177 -20.20 12.71 -4.99
N PRO A 178 -21.47 12.55 -4.60
CA PRO A 178 -22.05 13.38 -3.55
C PRO A 178 -21.19 13.33 -2.29
N GLY A 179 -20.77 14.49 -1.83
CA GLY A 179 -19.97 14.61 -0.62
C GLY A 179 -20.69 14.09 0.64
N VAL A 180 -19.93 13.89 1.70
CA VAL A 180 -20.46 13.42 2.99
C VAL A 180 -21.60 14.30 3.48
N ILE A 181 -21.45 15.62 3.38
CA ILE A 181 -22.49 16.59 3.80
C ILE A 181 -23.76 16.44 2.96
N GLN A 182 -23.63 16.33 1.63
CA GLN A 182 -24.79 16.16 0.75
C GLN A 182 -25.56 14.88 1.05
N ARG A 183 -24.86 13.77 1.31
CA ARG A 183 -25.46 12.48 1.69
C ARG A 183 -26.19 12.59 3.02
N GLN A 184 -25.59 13.25 4.00
CA GLN A 184 -26.19 13.45 5.31
C GLN A 184 -27.46 14.31 5.23
N VAL A 185 -27.40 15.45 4.52
CA VAL A 185 -28.54 16.34 4.32
C VAL A 185 -29.66 15.64 3.55
N LEU A 186 -29.34 14.94 2.46
CA LEU A 186 -30.32 14.20 1.68
C LEU A 186 -31.00 13.11 2.53
N THR A 187 -30.23 12.35 3.29
CA THR A 187 -30.77 11.32 4.19
C THR A 187 -31.71 11.95 5.23
N TRP A 188 -31.32 13.07 5.86
CA TRP A 188 -32.14 13.77 6.83
C TRP A 188 -33.43 14.31 6.19
N VAL A 189 -33.31 14.98 5.04
CA VAL A 189 -34.50 15.52 4.33
C VAL A 189 -35.50 14.41 4.00
N LEU A 190 -34.97 13.30 3.44
CA LEU A 190 -35.82 12.19 3.03
C LEU A 190 -36.37 11.39 4.22
N SER A 191 -35.59 11.11 5.24
CA SER A 191 -35.99 10.22 6.34
C SER A 191 -36.77 10.92 7.44
N THR A 192 -36.57 12.23 7.62
CA THR A 192 -37.15 13.01 8.73
C THR A 192 -37.91 14.24 8.22
N GLY A 193 -37.33 14.99 7.28
CA GLY A 193 -37.90 16.23 6.76
C GLY A 193 -39.24 16.02 6.06
N VAL A 194 -39.32 15.07 5.15
CA VAL A 194 -40.55 14.74 4.39
C VAL A 194 -41.68 14.26 5.32
N PRO A 195 -41.46 13.28 6.22
CA PRO A 195 -42.50 12.87 7.19
C PRO A 195 -42.97 14.02 8.13
N LEU A 196 -42.02 14.82 8.63
CA LEU A 196 -42.38 15.98 9.47
C LEU A 196 -43.21 17.01 8.70
N LEU A 197 -42.81 17.32 7.45
CA LEU A 197 -43.57 18.20 6.58
C LEU A 197 -44.99 17.65 6.34
N ALA A 198 -45.10 16.33 6.09
CA ALA A 198 -46.38 15.66 5.92
C ALA A 198 -47.29 15.80 7.18
N ILE A 199 -46.71 15.63 8.36
CA ILE A 199 -47.44 15.85 9.64
C ILE A 199 -47.91 17.32 9.78
N ILE A 200 -47.04 18.28 9.49
CA ILE A 200 -47.35 19.70 9.54
C ILE A 200 -48.47 20.04 8.55
N VAL A 201 -48.37 19.59 7.30
CA VAL A 201 -49.40 19.83 6.28
C VAL A 201 -50.73 19.19 6.67
N ALA A 202 -50.71 17.94 7.15
CA ALA A 202 -51.93 17.27 7.63
C ALA A 202 -52.58 18.02 8.78
N ARG A 203 -51.79 18.56 9.70
CA ARG A 203 -52.31 19.33 10.86
C ARG A 203 -52.88 20.69 10.46
N LEU A 204 -52.20 21.40 9.57
CA LEU A 204 -52.67 22.71 9.07
C LEU A 204 -53.92 22.56 8.19
N ALA A 205 -53.93 21.56 7.28
CA ALA A 205 -55.10 21.27 6.46
C ALA A 205 -56.34 20.98 7.32
N GLY A 206 -56.15 20.30 8.46
CA GLY A 206 -57.21 20.03 9.42
C GLY A 206 -57.82 21.27 10.11
N GLN A 207 -57.11 22.38 10.14
CA GLN A 207 -57.61 23.64 10.70
C GLN A 207 -58.49 24.45 9.72
N TYR A 208 -58.27 24.30 8.43
CA TYR A 208 -58.90 25.11 7.37
C TYR A 208 -60.07 24.41 6.66
N THR A 209 -60.27 23.12 6.89
CA THR A 209 -61.37 22.38 6.29
C THR A 209 -62.30 21.86 7.39
N THR A 210 -63.58 22.20 7.33
CA THR A 210 -64.65 21.59 8.13
C THR A 210 -64.75 20.08 7.99
N PHE A 211 -63.96 19.56 7.08
CA PHE A 211 -63.79 18.19 6.68
C PHE A 211 -62.97 17.31 7.66
N ILE A 212 -62.14 17.94 8.50
CA ILE A 212 -61.25 17.23 9.44
C ILE A 212 -61.66 17.61 10.91
N ALA A 213 -62.86 18.16 11.10
CA ALA A 213 -63.30 18.69 12.39
C ALA A 213 -63.59 17.63 13.48
N GLN A 214 -63.44 16.32 13.19
CA GLN A 214 -63.47 15.29 14.24
C GLN A 214 -62.05 14.88 14.61
N ASN A 215 -61.47 15.62 15.53
CA ASN A 215 -60.06 15.58 15.95
C ASN A 215 -59.48 14.21 16.38
N GLU A 216 -60.30 13.23 16.72
CA GLU A 216 -59.83 11.93 17.23
C GLU A 216 -59.32 11.00 16.11
N GLN A 217 -59.78 11.17 14.87
CA GLN A 217 -59.43 10.28 13.77
C GLN A 217 -58.04 10.52 13.14
N LEU A 218 -57.43 11.70 13.37
CA LEU A 218 -56.12 12.05 12.85
C LEU A 218 -54.93 11.62 13.75
N ASN A 219 -55.21 11.29 15.02
CA ASN A 219 -54.13 10.93 15.94
C ASN A 219 -53.37 9.66 15.52
N THR A 220 -54.08 8.65 15.02
CA THR A 220 -53.46 7.38 14.55
C THR A 220 -52.57 7.57 13.31
N PRO A 221 -53.02 8.28 12.25
CA PRO A 221 -52.13 8.60 11.10
C PRO A 221 -50.89 9.39 11.50
N ILE A 222 -51.05 10.42 12.33
CA ILE A 222 -49.95 11.26 12.79
C ILE A 222 -48.95 10.45 13.63
N LEU A 223 -49.44 9.61 14.54
CA LEU A 223 -48.59 8.73 15.35
C LEU A 223 -47.82 7.72 14.49
N LEU A 224 -48.49 7.10 13.51
CA LEU A 224 -47.87 6.17 12.59
C LEU A 224 -46.77 6.86 11.76
N LEU A 225 -47.01 8.06 11.24
CA LEU A 225 -46.03 8.87 10.53
C LEU A 225 -44.84 9.22 11.41
N ALA A 226 -45.09 9.62 12.66
CA ALA A 226 -44.05 9.98 13.61
C ALA A 226 -43.15 8.78 13.98
N ILE A 227 -43.77 7.62 14.27
CA ILE A 227 -43.02 6.37 14.55
C ILE A 227 -42.19 5.97 13.35
N THR A 228 -42.74 6.04 12.15
CA THR A 228 -42.01 5.70 10.93
C THR A 228 -40.87 6.66 10.64
N ALA A 229 -41.12 7.97 10.78
CA ALA A 229 -40.06 8.97 10.61
C ALA A 229 -38.91 8.72 11.59
N LEU A 230 -39.23 8.39 12.84
CA LEU A 230 -38.21 8.05 13.85
C LEU A 230 -37.43 6.79 13.47
N ALA A 231 -38.12 5.72 13.10
CA ALA A 231 -37.47 4.43 12.76
C ALA A 231 -36.60 4.54 11.49
N VAL A 232 -37.16 5.10 10.43
CA VAL A 232 -36.42 5.27 9.14
C VAL A 232 -35.30 6.30 9.29
N GLY A 233 -35.55 7.39 10.06
CA GLY A 233 -34.57 8.40 10.35
C GLY A 233 -33.37 7.86 11.12
N LEU A 234 -33.64 7.08 12.17
CA LEU A 234 -32.59 6.43 12.95
C LEU A 234 -31.78 5.44 12.08
N ALA A 235 -32.46 4.55 11.36
CA ALA A 235 -31.82 3.58 10.48
C ALA A 235 -30.96 4.27 9.39
N GLY A 236 -31.49 5.30 8.74
CA GLY A 236 -30.76 6.08 7.74
C GLY A 236 -29.53 6.77 8.31
N ASN A 237 -29.65 7.42 9.48
CA ASN A 237 -28.51 8.07 10.14
C ASN A 237 -27.43 7.08 10.57
N VAL A 238 -27.80 5.90 11.11
CA VAL A 238 -26.84 4.84 11.46
C VAL A 238 -26.11 4.35 10.24
N LEU A 239 -26.81 4.09 9.14
CA LEU A 239 -26.18 3.62 7.88
C LEU A 239 -25.21 4.66 7.30
N VAL A 240 -25.58 5.95 7.31
CA VAL A 240 -24.68 7.02 6.86
C VAL A 240 -23.47 7.15 7.80
N ALA A 241 -23.69 7.10 9.12
CA ALA A 241 -22.60 7.13 10.08
C ALA A 241 -21.61 5.97 9.87
N MET A 242 -22.11 4.76 9.63
CA MET A 242 -21.27 3.60 9.30
C MET A 242 -20.50 3.80 7.98
N SER A 243 -21.11 4.40 6.97
CA SER A 243 -20.45 4.68 5.68
C SER A 243 -19.27 5.65 5.79
N ILE A 244 -19.22 6.44 6.86
CA ILE A 244 -18.11 7.36 7.17
C ILE A 244 -17.12 6.70 8.13
N ALA A 245 -17.62 6.05 9.17
CA ALA A 245 -16.81 5.47 10.23
C ALA A 245 -15.90 4.34 9.73
N ASP A 246 -16.39 3.49 8.83
CA ASP A 246 -15.62 2.34 8.32
C ASP A 246 -14.39 2.75 7.50
N PRO A 247 -14.46 3.68 6.52
CA PRO A 247 -13.27 4.19 5.83
C PRO A 247 -12.27 4.87 6.75
N LEU A 248 -12.75 5.63 7.76
CA LEU A 248 -11.88 6.30 8.73
C LEU A 248 -11.14 5.29 9.63
N ARG A 249 -11.80 4.22 10.07
CA ARG A 249 -11.15 3.14 10.84
C ARG A 249 -10.07 2.44 10.00
N GLN A 250 -10.33 2.18 8.73
CA GLN A 250 -9.36 1.59 7.81
C GLN A 250 -8.16 2.52 7.61
N LEU A 251 -8.40 3.83 7.40
CA LEU A 251 -7.33 4.81 7.27
C LEU A 251 -6.45 4.86 8.53
N ARG A 252 -7.08 4.89 9.70
CA ARG A 252 -6.34 4.87 10.98
C ARG A 252 -5.48 3.61 11.13
N TRP A 253 -6.02 2.44 10.76
CA TRP A 253 -5.27 1.19 10.78
C TRP A 253 -4.09 1.23 9.80
N ALA A 254 -4.32 1.67 8.56
CA ALA A 254 -3.30 1.74 7.52
C ALA A 254 -2.18 2.75 7.87
N LEU A 255 -2.53 3.91 8.46
CA LEU A 255 -1.55 4.85 9.00
C LEU A 255 -0.69 4.21 10.10
N GLY A 256 -1.28 3.40 10.99
CA GLY A 256 -0.55 2.66 12.00
C GLY A 256 0.42 1.62 11.42
N GLU A 257 0.08 0.98 10.29
CA GLU A 257 0.98 0.08 9.57
C GLU A 257 2.18 0.84 8.99
N VAL A 258 1.94 1.99 8.35
CA VAL A 258 3.01 2.83 7.79
C VAL A 258 3.94 3.34 8.88
N GLN A 259 3.42 3.75 10.05
CA GLN A 259 4.23 4.17 11.20
C GLN A 259 5.15 3.05 11.71
N ARG A 260 4.73 1.78 11.59
CA ARG A 260 5.55 0.62 11.93
C ARG A 260 6.53 0.20 10.82
N GLY A 261 6.63 0.97 9.75
CA GLY A 261 7.52 0.70 8.61
C GLY A 261 6.94 -0.27 7.56
N ASN A 262 5.67 -0.65 7.66
CA ASN A 262 5.02 -1.48 6.65
C ASN A 262 4.48 -0.62 5.50
N TYR A 263 5.30 -0.38 4.49
CA TYR A 263 4.94 0.38 3.29
C TYR A 263 4.19 -0.43 2.23
N ASN A 264 3.73 -1.66 2.55
CA ASN A 264 2.85 -2.44 1.68
C ASN A 264 1.37 -2.26 2.05
N ALA A 265 1.05 -1.41 3.04
CA ALA A 265 -0.31 -1.11 3.44
C ALA A 265 -1.07 -0.46 2.28
N HIS A 266 -2.14 -1.11 1.82
CA HIS A 266 -2.98 -0.63 0.73
C HIS A 266 -4.43 -0.55 1.18
N MET A 267 -5.10 0.56 0.87
CA MET A 267 -6.52 0.76 1.16
C MET A 267 -7.36 0.52 -0.08
N GLN A 268 -8.51 -0.13 0.10
CA GLN A 268 -9.49 -0.22 -0.97
C GLN A 268 -10.28 1.09 -1.07
N ILE A 269 -10.31 1.67 -2.26
CA ILE A 269 -11.11 2.85 -2.56
C ILE A 269 -12.52 2.36 -2.90
N TYR A 270 -13.52 2.81 -2.15
CA TYR A 270 -14.89 2.31 -2.31
C TYR A 270 -15.81 3.25 -3.08
N ASP A 271 -15.54 4.53 -3.02
CA ASP A 271 -16.32 5.55 -3.71
C ASP A 271 -15.41 6.70 -4.16
N ALA A 272 -15.95 7.64 -4.94
CA ALA A 272 -15.24 8.84 -5.38
C ALA A 272 -15.66 10.08 -4.57
N SER A 273 -16.12 9.89 -3.32
CA SER A 273 -16.36 10.98 -2.38
C SER A 273 -15.03 11.54 -1.85
N GLU A 274 -15.11 12.55 -0.99
CA GLU A 274 -13.94 13.13 -0.31
C GLU A 274 -13.14 12.05 0.45
N LEU A 275 -13.82 11.03 1.01
CA LEU A 275 -13.17 9.93 1.71
C LEU A 275 -12.44 8.99 0.74
N GLY A 276 -13.05 8.68 -0.40
CA GLY A 276 -12.40 7.87 -1.44
C GLY A 276 -11.18 8.58 -2.05
N LEU A 277 -11.25 9.90 -2.26
CA LEU A 277 -10.11 10.70 -2.69
C LEU A 277 -8.99 10.70 -1.64
N LEU A 278 -9.34 10.79 -0.36
CA LEU A 278 -8.37 10.70 0.74
C LEU A 278 -7.69 9.33 0.77
N GLN A 279 -8.45 8.23 0.56
CA GLN A 279 -7.90 6.87 0.46
C GLN A 279 -6.95 6.72 -0.75
N ALA A 280 -7.31 7.32 -1.90
CA ALA A 280 -6.44 7.33 -3.09
C ALA A 280 -5.13 8.07 -2.81
N GLY A 281 -5.21 9.29 -2.26
CA GLY A 281 -4.04 10.08 -1.89
C GLY A 281 -3.14 9.38 -0.86
N PHE A 282 -3.72 8.65 0.08
CA PHE A 282 -2.97 7.81 1.02
C PHE A 282 -2.20 6.69 0.29
N ASN A 283 -2.85 5.97 -0.64
CA ASN A 283 -2.20 4.90 -1.40
C ASN A 283 -1.04 5.44 -2.27
N ASP A 284 -1.21 6.61 -2.87
CA ASP A 284 -0.16 7.28 -3.64
C ASP A 284 1.03 7.63 -2.75
N MET A 285 0.77 8.23 -1.59
CA MET A 285 1.82 8.54 -0.59
C MET A 285 2.58 7.28 -0.14
N VAL A 286 1.87 6.18 0.15
CA VAL A 286 2.51 4.91 0.57
C VAL A 286 3.37 4.32 -0.54
N ARG A 287 2.91 4.39 -1.80
CA ARG A 287 3.70 3.95 -2.96
C ARG A 287 5.01 4.75 -3.09
N ASP A 288 4.93 6.08 -2.96
CA ASP A 288 6.11 6.95 -3.02
C ASP A 288 7.10 6.66 -1.86
N LEU A 289 6.57 6.41 -0.65
CA LEU A 289 7.40 6.00 0.50
C LEU A 289 8.07 4.65 0.26
N SER A 290 7.35 3.68 -0.28
CA SER A 290 7.87 2.35 -0.62
C SER A 290 8.99 2.44 -1.67
N GLU A 291 8.80 3.27 -2.70
CA GLU A 291 9.82 3.50 -3.72
C GLU A 291 11.08 4.17 -3.16
N ARG A 292 10.90 5.20 -2.33
CA ARG A 292 12.03 5.85 -1.64
C ARG A 292 12.79 4.89 -0.74
N GLN A 293 12.08 4.05 0.02
CA GLN A 293 12.72 3.04 0.85
C GLN A 293 13.50 2.04 0.01
N ARG A 294 12.93 1.55 -1.09
CA ARG A 294 13.61 0.65 -2.02
C ARG A 294 14.86 1.27 -2.63
N LEU A 295 14.78 2.55 -3.02
CA LEU A 295 15.95 3.28 -3.54
C LEU A 295 17.04 3.42 -2.47
N ARG A 296 16.63 3.71 -1.22
CA ARG A 296 17.56 3.80 -0.09
C ARG A 296 18.26 2.48 0.19
N ASP A 297 17.52 1.36 0.19
CA ASP A 297 18.07 0.02 0.40
C ASP A 297 19.03 -0.39 -0.73
N LEU A 298 18.68 -0.08 -1.98
CA LEU A 298 19.56 -0.29 -3.12
C LEU A 298 20.82 0.55 -3.01
N PHE A 299 20.69 1.83 -2.67
CA PHE A 299 21.81 2.74 -2.48
C PHE A 299 22.75 2.22 -1.37
N GLY A 300 22.20 1.78 -0.22
CA GLY A 300 22.98 1.18 0.85
C GLY A 300 23.78 -0.06 0.41
N ARG A 301 23.19 -0.90 -0.46
CA ARG A 301 23.92 -2.07 -1.02
C ARG A 301 25.03 -1.70 -1.99
N TYR A 302 24.90 -0.58 -2.71
CA TYR A 302 25.91 -0.15 -3.68
C TYR A 302 27.08 0.59 -3.04
N VAL A 303 26.84 1.42 -2.02
CA VAL A 303 27.88 2.26 -1.41
C VAL A 303 28.29 1.82 0.00
N GLY A 304 27.63 0.82 0.57
CA GLY A 304 27.74 0.42 1.96
C GLY A 304 26.78 1.19 2.87
N GLU A 305 26.20 0.50 3.84
CA GLU A 305 25.13 1.03 4.68
C GLU A 305 25.59 2.22 5.54
N ASP A 306 26.80 2.16 6.08
CA ASP A 306 27.37 3.22 6.90
C ASP A 306 27.69 4.50 6.12
N VAL A 307 28.17 4.35 4.88
CA VAL A 307 28.41 5.48 3.96
C VAL A 307 27.09 6.12 3.57
N ALA A 308 26.07 5.32 3.22
CA ALA A 308 24.73 5.79 2.87
C ALA A 308 24.08 6.54 4.04
N ARG A 309 24.17 6.01 5.26
CA ARG A 309 23.65 6.66 6.48
C ARG A 309 24.33 8.00 6.72
N ARG A 310 25.66 8.06 6.66
CA ARG A 310 26.43 9.29 6.89
C ARG A 310 26.18 10.35 5.84
N ALA A 311 26.03 9.94 4.58
CA ALA A 311 25.66 10.84 3.48
C ALA A 311 24.27 11.49 3.71
N LEU A 312 23.32 10.73 4.24
CA LEU A 312 21.98 11.25 4.60
C LEU A 312 21.99 12.18 5.81
N GLU A 313 22.86 11.94 6.80
CA GLU A 313 22.94 12.74 8.04
C GLU A 313 23.71 14.06 7.86
N ARG A 314 24.80 14.04 7.11
CA ARG A 314 25.76 15.17 7.02
C ARG A 314 25.85 15.83 5.65
N GLY A 315 25.13 15.28 4.66
CA GLY A 315 25.27 15.71 3.26
C GLY A 315 26.47 15.08 2.56
N THR A 316 26.63 15.42 1.29
CA THR A 316 27.65 14.86 0.37
C THR A 316 28.50 15.98 -0.22
N GLU A 317 29.12 16.82 0.61
CA GLU A 317 30.07 17.80 0.13
C GLU A 317 31.34 17.12 -0.36
N LEU A 318 31.87 17.57 -1.52
CA LEU A 318 33.16 17.11 -2.03
C LEU A 318 34.29 17.57 -1.12
N GLY A 319 35.20 16.65 -0.80
CA GLY A 319 36.33 16.90 0.05
C GLY A 319 36.60 15.74 1.01
N GLY A 320 37.62 15.86 1.84
CA GLY A 320 37.99 14.82 2.78
C GLY A 320 38.58 15.41 4.06
N GLN A 321 38.64 14.58 5.09
CA GLN A 321 39.25 14.87 6.37
C GLN A 321 40.43 13.94 6.57
N GLU A 322 41.51 14.47 7.15
CA GLU A 322 42.64 13.64 7.57
C GLU A 322 42.22 12.77 8.75
N ARG A 323 42.46 11.47 8.66
CA ARG A 323 42.08 10.47 9.66
C ARG A 323 43.18 9.43 9.82
N ASP A 324 43.29 8.87 10.99
CA ASP A 324 44.04 7.66 11.23
C ASP A 324 43.17 6.49 10.85
N VAL A 325 43.62 5.69 9.90
CA VAL A 325 42.88 4.55 9.35
C VAL A 325 43.78 3.31 9.27
N ALA A 326 43.18 2.15 9.36
CA ALA A 326 43.80 0.92 8.89
C ALA A 326 43.13 0.45 7.61
N VAL A 327 43.92 -0.06 6.71
CA VAL A 327 43.52 -0.50 5.38
C VAL A 327 43.89 -1.98 5.20
N LEU A 328 42.92 -2.78 4.81
CA LEU A 328 43.10 -4.16 4.42
C LEU A 328 42.79 -4.29 2.93
N PHE A 329 43.76 -4.79 2.19
CA PHE A 329 43.60 -5.14 0.79
C PHE A 329 43.67 -6.64 0.66
N ILE A 330 42.78 -7.25 -0.11
CA ILE A 330 42.75 -8.69 -0.38
C ILE A 330 42.52 -8.94 -1.86
N ASP A 331 43.23 -9.91 -2.46
CA ASP A 331 43.16 -10.20 -3.88
C ASP A 331 43.38 -11.70 -4.16
N LEU A 332 42.65 -12.25 -5.15
CA LEU A 332 42.79 -13.66 -5.54
C LEU A 332 44.03 -13.88 -6.37
N ILE A 333 44.66 -15.06 -6.20
CA ILE A 333 45.75 -15.52 -7.05
C ILE A 333 45.16 -16.27 -8.24
N GLY A 334 45.61 -15.92 -9.44
CA GLY A 334 45.25 -16.63 -10.67
C GLY A 334 43.81 -16.47 -11.13
N SER A 335 43.12 -15.41 -10.74
CA SER A 335 41.74 -15.12 -11.14
C SER A 335 41.53 -15.07 -12.67
N THR A 336 42.49 -14.54 -13.40
CA THR A 336 42.52 -14.55 -14.88
C THR A 336 42.54 -15.97 -15.44
N GLN A 337 43.29 -16.87 -14.83
CA GLN A 337 43.34 -18.28 -15.20
C GLN A 337 42.02 -18.97 -14.83
N LEU A 338 41.47 -18.68 -13.66
CA LEU A 338 40.17 -19.17 -13.22
C LEU A 338 39.08 -18.80 -14.24
N ALA A 339 39.07 -17.53 -14.69
CA ALA A 339 38.12 -17.05 -15.69
C ALA A 339 38.29 -17.68 -17.08
N SER A 340 39.50 -18.11 -17.42
CA SER A 340 39.80 -18.76 -18.72
C SER A 340 39.51 -20.26 -18.73
N THR A 341 39.49 -20.93 -17.56
CA THR A 341 39.38 -22.38 -17.43
C THR A 341 38.01 -22.87 -16.97
N ARG A 342 37.20 -22.02 -16.37
CA ARG A 342 35.87 -22.37 -15.82
C ARG A 342 34.73 -21.62 -16.51
N PRO A 343 33.52 -22.19 -16.51
CA PRO A 343 32.31 -21.46 -16.97
C PRO A 343 32.13 -20.15 -16.19
N ALA A 344 31.72 -19.07 -16.89
CA ALA A 344 31.54 -17.75 -16.27
C ALA A 344 30.61 -17.75 -15.04
N ALA A 345 29.55 -18.57 -15.06
CA ALA A 345 28.63 -18.69 -13.93
C ALA A 345 29.29 -19.26 -12.67
N GLU A 346 30.23 -20.22 -12.83
CA GLU A 346 30.98 -20.81 -11.73
C GLU A 346 32.00 -19.80 -11.15
N VAL A 347 32.68 -19.04 -12.01
CA VAL A 347 33.59 -17.96 -11.60
C VAL A 347 32.84 -16.91 -10.79
N VAL A 348 31.67 -16.48 -11.26
CA VAL A 348 30.83 -15.53 -10.53
C VAL A 348 30.38 -16.10 -9.18
N SER A 349 30.05 -17.38 -9.09
CA SER A 349 29.67 -18.02 -7.82
C SER A 349 30.84 -18.03 -6.83
N ILE A 350 32.06 -18.36 -7.28
CA ILE A 350 33.27 -18.32 -6.43
C ILE A 350 33.57 -16.90 -5.95
N LEU A 351 33.51 -15.91 -6.85
CA LEU A 351 33.72 -14.51 -6.48
C LEU A 351 32.67 -14.00 -5.49
N ASN A 352 31.41 -14.36 -5.69
CA ASN A 352 30.34 -13.95 -4.76
C ASN A 352 30.56 -14.55 -3.37
N GLU A 353 31.00 -15.80 -3.27
CA GLU A 353 31.29 -16.44 -2.00
C GLU A 353 32.52 -15.82 -1.32
N PHE A 354 33.57 -15.55 -2.09
CA PHE A 354 34.76 -14.84 -1.64
C PHE A 354 34.41 -13.47 -1.08
N PHE A 355 33.65 -12.66 -1.82
CA PHE A 355 33.25 -11.33 -1.38
C PHE A 355 32.27 -11.37 -0.18
N ARG A 356 31.40 -12.38 -0.11
CA ARG A 356 30.52 -12.57 1.04
C ARG A 356 31.32 -12.74 2.33
N ILE A 357 32.30 -13.62 2.31
CA ILE A 357 33.18 -13.85 3.48
C ILE A 357 33.90 -12.56 3.87
N ILE A 358 34.44 -11.82 2.92
CA ILE A 358 35.14 -10.55 3.16
C ILE A 358 34.20 -9.54 3.82
N VAL A 359 33.02 -9.33 3.25
CA VAL A 359 32.04 -8.37 3.78
C VAL A 359 31.62 -8.74 5.19
N ASP A 360 31.27 -10.00 5.42
CA ASP A 360 30.82 -10.49 6.72
C ASP A 360 31.91 -10.33 7.80
N THR A 361 33.16 -10.70 7.50
CA THR A 361 34.28 -10.62 8.45
C THR A 361 34.69 -9.19 8.71
N VAL A 362 34.85 -8.36 7.67
CA VAL A 362 35.17 -6.93 7.83
C VAL A 362 34.13 -6.22 8.67
N ASN A 363 32.85 -6.49 8.44
CA ASN A 363 31.76 -5.89 9.24
C ASN A 363 31.77 -6.36 10.70
N ARG A 364 32.07 -7.64 10.98
CA ARG A 364 32.21 -8.15 12.37
C ARG A 364 33.28 -7.40 13.15
N HIS A 365 34.35 -7.00 12.48
CA HIS A 365 35.45 -6.23 13.08
C HIS A 365 35.27 -4.71 13.00
N GLY A 366 34.07 -4.21 12.65
CA GLY A 366 33.75 -2.78 12.62
C GLY A 366 34.43 -2.00 11.49
N GLY A 367 34.94 -2.68 10.47
CA GLY A 367 35.39 -2.11 9.20
C GLY A 367 34.27 -2.01 8.19
N PHE A 368 34.54 -1.43 7.04
CA PHE A 368 33.64 -1.50 5.89
C PHE A 368 34.39 -1.78 4.59
N VAL A 369 33.78 -2.54 3.69
CA VAL A 369 34.34 -2.77 2.36
C VAL A 369 34.05 -1.55 1.50
N ASN A 370 35.10 -0.83 1.12
CA ASN A 370 34.99 0.41 0.34
C ASN A 370 34.61 0.15 -1.11
N LYS A 371 35.33 -0.77 -1.74
CA LYS A 371 35.07 -1.15 -3.14
C LYS A 371 35.65 -2.53 -3.47
N PHE A 372 35.04 -3.12 -4.49
CA PHE A 372 35.61 -4.28 -5.19
C PHE A 372 36.31 -3.80 -6.46
N GLN A 373 37.50 -4.33 -6.73
CA GLN A 373 38.31 -3.98 -7.89
C GLN A 373 38.65 -5.28 -8.69
N GLY A 374 37.68 -5.71 -9.51
CA GLY A 374 37.80 -7.02 -10.19
C GLY A 374 37.62 -8.16 -9.18
N ASP A 375 38.71 -8.86 -8.90
CA ASP A 375 38.82 -9.96 -7.94
C ASP A 375 39.43 -9.53 -6.59
N ALA A 376 39.71 -8.23 -6.42
CA ALA A 376 40.23 -7.66 -5.20
C ALA A 376 39.14 -6.88 -4.41
N ALA A 377 39.37 -6.77 -3.12
CA ALA A 377 38.56 -5.92 -2.23
C ALA A 377 39.42 -5.01 -1.37
N LEU A 378 38.97 -3.78 -1.19
CA LEU A 378 39.54 -2.78 -0.30
C LEU A 378 38.62 -2.58 0.90
N ALA A 379 39.09 -2.88 2.09
CA ALA A 379 38.41 -2.64 3.34
C ALA A 379 39.14 -1.57 4.17
N ILE A 380 38.35 -0.77 4.90
CA ILE A 380 38.83 0.37 5.68
C ILE A 380 38.29 0.28 7.10
N PHE A 381 39.13 0.56 8.08
CA PHE A 381 38.78 0.64 9.49
C PHE A 381 39.13 2.06 9.99
N GLY A 382 38.29 2.68 10.80
CA GLY A 382 38.46 4.05 11.29
C GLY A 382 37.85 5.16 10.42
N ALA A 383 37.27 4.77 9.25
CA ALA A 383 36.49 5.66 8.40
C ALA A 383 35.43 4.83 7.63
N PRO A 384 34.22 5.35 7.34
CA PRO A 384 33.67 6.65 7.73
C PRO A 384 33.35 6.78 9.22
N ILE A 385 33.24 5.69 9.95
CA ILE A 385 33.01 5.63 11.40
C ILE A 385 34.33 5.47 12.10
N GLU A 386 34.56 6.26 13.15
CA GLU A 386 35.76 6.13 14.00
C GLU A 386 35.75 4.76 14.69
N HIS A 387 36.90 4.10 14.69
CA HIS A 387 37.12 2.86 15.41
C HIS A 387 38.19 3.04 16.49
N PRO A 388 37.96 2.62 17.74
CA PRO A 388 38.89 2.85 18.85
C PRO A 388 40.25 2.15 18.65
N ASP A 389 40.26 1.02 17.94
CA ASP A 389 41.43 0.24 17.57
C ASP A 389 41.33 -0.20 16.12
N ALA A 390 41.46 0.76 15.20
CA ALA A 390 41.36 0.48 13.77
C ALA A 390 42.43 -0.51 13.27
N SER A 391 43.64 -0.38 13.80
CA SER A 391 44.77 -1.23 13.44
C SER A 391 44.58 -2.66 13.95
N GLY A 392 44.24 -2.86 15.22
CA GLY A 392 43.96 -4.17 15.78
C GLY A 392 42.79 -4.86 15.11
N ALA A 393 41.71 -4.12 14.81
CA ALA A 393 40.55 -4.65 14.09
C ALA A 393 40.90 -5.15 12.66
N ALA A 394 41.72 -4.38 11.91
CA ALA A 394 42.15 -4.78 10.57
C ALA A 394 43.07 -6.01 10.61
N LEU A 395 43.97 -6.08 11.58
CA LEU A 395 44.88 -7.20 11.80
C LEU A 395 44.12 -8.47 12.19
N ALA A 396 43.20 -8.38 13.14
CA ALA A 396 42.33 -9.50 13.56
C ALA A 396 41.45 -9.99 12.40
N ALA A 397 40.83 -9.05 11.66
CA ALA A 397 40.05 -9.39 10.45
C ALA A 397 40.88 -10.12 9.40
N SER A 398 42.15 -9.74 9.19
CA SER A 398 43.03 -10.39 8.20
C SER A 398 43.32 -11.84 8.55
N ARG A 399 43.54 -12.15 9.83
CA ARG A 399 43.76 -13.52 10.31
C ARG A 399 42.50 -14.37 10.20
N GLU A 400 41.36 -13.85 10.63
CA GLU A 400 40.07 -14.55 10.54
C GLU A 400 39.68 -14.79 9.06
N LEU A 401 39.88 -13.79 8.18
CA LEU A 401 39.67 -13.94 6.74
C LEU A 401 40.51 -15.06 6.14
N HIS A 402 41.79 -15.13 6.52
CA HIS A 402 42.65 -16.24 6.06
C HIS A 402 42.06 -17.59 6.42
N ASP A 403 41.72 -17.81 7.69
CA ASP A 403 41.21 -19.08 8.20
C ASP A 403 39.88 -19.47 7.55
N GLU A 404 38.95 -18.52 7.41
CA GLU A 404 37.65 -18.73 6.77
C GLU A 404 37.80 -19.05 5.28
N LEU A 405 38.64 -18.29 4.55
CA LEU A 405 38.84 -18.45 3.11
C LEU A 405 39.55 -19.80 2.79
N VAL A 406 40.57 -20.19 3.57
CA VAL A 406 41.22 -21.51 3.42
C VAL A 406 40.20 -22.62 3.64
N THR A 407 39.32 -22.47 4.62
CA THR A 407 38.31 -23.49 4.93
C THR A 407 37.25 -23.61 3.82
N VAL A 408 36.79 -22.47 3.25
CA VAL A 408 35.66 -22.46 2.31
C VAL A 408 36.11 -22.61 0.87
N LEU A 409 37.17 -21.92 0.46
CA LEU A 409 37.65 -21.91 -0.94
C LEU A 409 38.66 -23.00 -1.29
N GLY A 410 39.19 -23.70 -0.28
CA GLY A 410 40.07 -24.84 -0.45
C GLY A 410 41.35 -24.51 -1.22
N THR A 411 41.42 -24.90 -2.51
CA THR A 411 42.59 -24.70 -3.35
C THR A 411 42.71 -23.31 -3.99
N THR A 412 41.79 -22.41 -3.74
CA THR A 412 41.86 -21.04 -4.28
C THR A 412 42.76 -20.19 -3.38
N GLU A 413 43.89 -19.75 -3.94
CA GLU A 413 44.88 -18.96 -3.21
C GLU A 413 44.53 -17.47 -3.29
N PHE A 414 44.95 -16.72 -2.29
CA PHE A 414 44.73 -15.27 -2.16
C PHE A 414 45.93 -14.62 -1.47
N GLY A 415 45.99 -13.28 -1.51
CA GLY A 415 46.91 -12.51 -0.68
C GLY A 415 46.21 -11.43 0.10
N ILE A 416 46.60 -11.22 1.36
CA ILE A 416 46.05 -10.19 2.25
C ILE A 416 47.19 -9.27 2.71
N GLY A 417 47.00 -7.95 2.52
CA GLY A 417 47.92 -6.91 2.99
C GLY A 417 47.24 -5.93 3.90
N VAL A 418 47.85 -5.67 5.06
CA VAL A 418 47.32 -4.72 6.06
C VAL A 418 48.32 -3.60 6.32
N SER A 419 47.87 -2.37 6.23
CA SER A 419 48.65 -1.17 6.59
C SER A 419 47.82 -0.19 7.41
N ALA A 420 48.49 0.67 8.17
CA ALA A 420 47.83 1.71 8.93
C ALA A 420 48.58 3.04 8.87
N GLY A 421 47.87 4.13 9.05
CA GLY A 421 48.44 5.47 9.08
C GLY A 421 47.45 6.56 8.73
N ARG A 422 47.95 7.79 8.58
CA ARG A 422 47.13 8.95 8.24
C ARG A 422 46.77 8.95 6.76
N ALA A 423 45.51 9.19 6.49
CA ALA A 423 44.98 9.26 5.14
C ALA A 423 43.82 10.27 5.07
N ILE A 424 43.50 10.72 3.86
CA ILE A 424 42.33 11.58 3.60
C ILE A 424 41.17 10.68 3.30
N ALA A 425 40.14 10.73 4.15
CA ALA A 425 38.87 9.99 3.96
C ALA A 425 37.74 10.97 3.62
N GLY A 426 37.02 10.74 2.52
CA GLY A 426 35.95 11.64 2.11
C GLY A 426 35.34 11.34 0.75
N HIS A 427 34.50 12.26 0.27
CA HIS A 427 33.86 12.17 -1.05
C HIS A 427 34.78 12.78 -2.11
N ILE A 428 35.31 11.95 -2.97
CA ILE A 428 36.30 12.32 -3.98
C ILE A 428 35.74 12.03 -5.38
N GLY A 429 35.86 13.02 -6.28
CA GLY A 429 35.35 12.95 -7.64
C GLY A 429 34.82 14.28 -8.15
N ALA A 430 33.81 14.22 -8.98
CA ALA A 430 33.11 15.38 -9.52
C ALA A 430 31.68 15.44 -8.95
N LEU A 431 31.05 16.64 -8.95
CA LEU A 431 29.66 16.81 -8.48
C LEU A 431 28.66 15.82 -9.10
N ALA A 432 28.89 15.44 -10.37
CA ALA A 432 28.03 14.49 -11.06
C ALA A 432 28.33 13.01 -10.72
N ARG A 433 29.54 12.71 -10.19
CA ARG A 433 29.96 11.35 -9.83
C ARG A 433 31.12 11.40 -8.84
N PHE A 434 30.90 10.95 -7.64
CA PHE A 434 31.89 10.86 -6.57
C PHE A 434 31.78 9.52 -5.85
N GLU A 435 32.85 9.15 -5.16
CA GLU A 435 32.92 7.96 -4.30
C GLU A 435 33.36 8.39 -2.90
N TYR A 436 32.86 7.75 -1.86
CA TYR A 436 33.49 7.82 -0.55
C TYR A 436 34.70 6.88 -0.58
N THR A 437 35.88 7.44 -0.38
CA THR A 437 37.11 6.64 -0.44
C THR A 437 38.19 7.22 0.46
N VAL A 438 39.27 6.46 0.62
CA VAL A 438 40.44 6.86 1.39
C VAL A 438 41.64 6.97 0.44
N ILE A 439 42.38 8.07 0.51
CA ILE A 439 43.58 8.32 -0.25
C ILE A 439 44.75 8.61 0.70
N GLY A 440 45.82 7.88 0.60
CA GLY A 440 47.00 8.05 1.41
C GLY A 440 48.00 6.91 1.22
N ASP A 441 49.18 7.08 1.83
CA ASP A 441 50.25 6.06 1.75
C ASP A 441 49.84 4.68 2.28
N PRO A 442 49.01 4.57 3.38
CA PRO A 442 48.55 3.25 3.84
C PRO A 442 47.78 2.43 2.79
N VAL A 443 47.02 3.10 1.91
CA VAL A 443 46.29 2.39 0.83
C VAL A 443 47.25 1.75 -0.17
N ASN A 444 48.27 2.51 -0.58
CA ASN A 444 49.28 2.02 -1.51
C ASN A 444 50.12 0.93 -0.86
N GLU A 445 50.50 1.10 0.43
CA GLU A 445 51.28 0.10 1.17
C GLU A 445 50.50 -1.21 1.30
N ALA A 446 49.23 -1.18 1.71
CA ALA A 446 48.38 -2.36 1.81
C ALA A 446 48.28 -3.12 0.47
N ALA A 447 48.08 -2.41 -0.64
CA ALA A 447 48.05 -3.01 -1.96
C ALA A 447 49.37 -3.70 -2.35
N ARG A 448 50.53 -3.10 -1.98
CA ARG A 448 51.84 -3.73 -2.25
C ARG A 448 52.13 -4.91 -1.33
N LEU A 449 51.71 -4.82 -0.06
CA LEU A 449 51.80 -5.93 0.86
C LEU A 449 50.96 -7.12 0.39
N THR A 450 49.77 -6.88 -0.17
CA THR A 450 48.95 -7.92 -0.79
C THR A 450 49.66 -8.68 -1.89
N GLU A 451 50.35 -7.95 -2.78
CA GLU A 451 51.14 -8.58 -3.86
C GLU A 451 52.31 -9.43 -3.33
N LEU A 452 52.98 -8.98 -2.26
CA LEU A 452 54.02 -9.75 -1.59
C LEU A 452 53.43 -10.95 -0.84
N ALA A 453 52.31 -10.78 -0.17
CA ALA A 453 51.64 -11.84 0.57
C ALA A 453 51.26 -13.04 -0.31
N LYS A 454 50.96 -12.83 -1.59
CA LYS A 454 50.74 -13.91 -2.57
C LYS A 454 51.93 -14.87 -2.72
N LEU A 455 53.16 -14.42 -2.38
CA LEU A 455 54.37 -15.20 -2.47
C LEU A 455 54.77 -15.85 -1.14
N GLU A 456 54.10 -15.52 -0.06
CA GLU A 456 54.35 -16.02 1.29
C GLU A 456 53.49 -17.24 1.61
N GLU A 457 54.03 -18.20 2.37
CA GLU A 457 53.27 -19.42 2.75
C GLU A 457 51.98 -19.13 3.51
N GLY A 458 51.95 -18.06 4.32
CA GLY A 458 50.77 -17.66 5.12
C GLY A 458 49.80 -16.74 4.40
N HIS A 459 50.15 -16.26 3.20
CA HIS A 459 49.31 -15.35 2.37
C HIS A 459 48.81 -14.06 3.07
N VAL A 460 49.36 -13.69 4.24
CA VAL A 460 49.01 -12.50 5.02
C VAL A 460 50.26 -11.75 5.41
N LEU A 461 50.31 -10.48 5.06
CA LEU A 461 51.35 -9.55 5.50
C LEU A 461 50.76 -8.26 6.06
N ALA A 462 51.40 -7.72 7.10
CA ALA A 462 51.08 -6.40 7.62
C ALA A 462 52.31 -5.50 7.67
N SER A 463 52.12 -4.17 7.75
CA SER A 463 53.20 -3.25 8.09
C SER A 463 53.45 -3.25 9.59
N ALA A 464 54.68 -3.10 10.03
CA ALA A 464 55.02 -2.91 11.45
C ALA A 464 54.29 -1.73 12.06
N ILE A 465 53.96 -0.70 11.27
CA ILE A 465 53.19 0.46 11.70
C ILE A 465 51.78 0.02 12.11
N ALA A 466 51.16 -0.86 11.36
CA ALA A 466 49.85 -1.41 11.70
C ALA A 466 49.89 -2.19 13.02
N VAL A 467 50.89 -3.02 13.20
CA VAL A 467 51.11 -3.80 14.45
C VAL A 467 51.37 -2.89 15.64
N SER A 468 52.21 -1.86 15.49
CA SER A 468 52.50 -0.91 16.57
C SER A 468 51.32 0.00 16.95
N GLY A 469 50.41 0.20 16.02
CA GLY A 469 49.15 0.94 16.23
C GLY A 469 48.00 0.12 16.84
N ALA A 470 48.18 -1.19 16.96
CA ALA A 470 47.17 -2.09 17.53
C ALA A 470 47.29 -2.20 19.05
N LEU A 471 46.20 -2.56 19.72
CA LEU A 471 46.24 -2.91 21.15
C LEU A 471 47.07 -4.16 21.38
N ASP A 472 47.72 -4.22 22.56
CA ASP A 472 48.68 -5.25 22.95
C ASP A 472 48.23 -6.69 22.66
N ALA A 473 46.95 -6.98 22.88
CA ALA A 473 46.39 -8.31 22.67
C ALA A 473 46.48 -8.79 21.21
N GLU A 474 46.26 -7.93 20.25
CA GLU A 474 46.38 -8.28 18.82
C GLU A 474 47.85 -8.13 18.35
N ALA A 475 48.57 -7.12 18.81
CA ALA A 475 49.95 -6.92 18.45
C ALA A 475 50.84 -8.14 18.77
N LEU A 476 50.57 -8.82 19.91
CA LEU A 476 51.26 -10.05 20.31
C LEU A 476 51.05 -11.27 19.39
N CYS A 477 50.07 -11.20 18.47
CA CYS A 477 49.82 -12.24 17.49
C CYS A 477 50.69 -12.10 16.24
N TRP A 478 51.59 -11.10 16.18
CA TRP A 478 52.36 -10.77 15.00
C TRP A 478 53.88 -10.77 15.27
N ASP A 479 54.64 -11.31 14.34
CA ASP A 479 56.11 -11.26 14.32
C ASP A 479 56.60 -10.18 13.36
N VAL A 480 57.35 -9.22 13.87
CA VAL A 480 57.89 -8.10 13.08
C VAL A 480 59.28 -8.50 12.56
N GLY A 481 59.39 -8.61 11.24
CA GLY A 481 60.57 -9.14 10.54
C GLY A 481 61.38 -8.08 9.81
N GLU A 482 61.79 -8.45 8.61
CA GLU A 482 62.68 -7.67 7.75
C GLU A 482 62.03 -6.40 7.17
N THR A 483 62.93 -5.49 6.74
CA THR A 483 62.55 -4.26 6.04
C THR A 483 62.75 -4.40 4.55
N VAL A 484 61.74 -4.05 3.77
CA VAL A 484 61.76 -4.17 2.29
C VAL A 484 61.42 -2.84 1.62
N GLU A 485 61.90 -2.64 0.41
CA GLU A 485 61.48 -1.51 -0.41
C GLU A 485 60.28 -1.95 -1.30
N LEU A 486 59.13 -1.30 -1.13
CA LEU A 486 57.95 -1.57 -1.92
C LEU A 486 57.91 -0.68 -3.17
N ARG A 487 57.59 -1.27 -4.30
CA ARG A 487 57.57 -0.56 -5.58
C ARG A 487 56.64 0.66 -5.55
N GLY A 488 57.22 1.83 -5.84
CA GLY A 488 56.46 3.09 -5.89
C GLY A 488 56.29 3.80 -4.55
N ARG A 489 56.88 3.30 -3.47
CA ARG A 489 57.03 4.02 -2.19
C ARG A 489 58.47 4.50 -2.01
N SER A 490 58.59 5.68 -1.41
CA SER A 490 59.89 6.25 -1.07
C SER A 490 60.39 5.83 0.33
N ALA A 491 59.48 5.39 1.20
CA ALA A 491 59.81 4.93 2.55
C ALA A 491 59.86 3.38 2.56
N PRO A 492 60.88 2.80 3.23
CA PRO A 492 60.94 1.36 3.42
C PRO A 492 59.85 0.87 4.34
N THR A 493 59.34 -0.33 4.14
CA THR A 493 58.33 -1.00 4.93
C THR A 493 58.91 -2.14 5.72
N GLN A 494 58.74 -2.14 7.03
CA GLN A 494 59.07 -3.29 7.86
C GLN A 494 57.85 -4.24 7.89
N LEU A 495 58.09 -5.48 7.49
CA LEU A 495 57.04 -6.51 7.35
C LEU A 495 56.70 -7.12 8.72
N ALA A 496 55.44 -7.52 8.84
CA ALA A 496 54.98 -8.33 9.97
C ALA A 496 54.16 -9.52 9.46
N ARG A 497 54.34 -10.67 10.09
CA ARG A 497 53.67 -11.94 9.79
C ARG A 497 52.86 -12.43 11.00
N PRO A 498 51.68 -13.04 10.81
CA PRO A 498 50.95 -13.62 11.92
C PRO A 498 51.60 -14.89 12.45
N LEU A 499 51.73 -15.02 13.77
CA LEU A 499 52.43 -16.12 14.45
C LEU A 499 51.71 -17.46 14.37
N SER A 500 50.42 -17.52 14.10
CA SER A 500 49.60 -18.74 14.16
C SER A 500 49.27 -19.36 12.80
N LEU A 501 49.71 -18.76 11.68
CA LEU A 501 49.49 -19.29 10.33
C LEU A 501 50.61 -20.24 9.88
N ALA A 502 51.15 -21.06 10.80
CA ALA A 502 52.11 -22.08 10.46
C ALA A 502 51.42 -23.17 9.62
N SER A 503 52.01 -23.48 8.46
CA SER A 503 51.59 -24.57 7.56
C SER A 503 51.19 -25.84 8.32
N PRO A 504 50.19 -26.59 7.87
CA PRO A 504 49.94 -27.93 8.41
C PRO A 504 51.25 -28.74 8.21
N ARG A 505 51.89 -29.15 9.33
CA ARG A 505 53.05 -30.06 9.28
C ARG A 505 52.67 -31.24 8.40
N PRO A 506 53.52 -31.60 7.39
CA PRO A 506 53.30 -32.82 6.66
C PRO A 506 53.20 -33.96 7.68
N ALA A 507 52.19 -34.81 7.52
CA ALA A 507 52.04 -35.98 8.34
C ALA A 507 53.36 -36.77 8.37
N PRO A 508 53.81 -37.27 9.55
CA PRO A 508 55.04 -38.06 9.59
C PRO A 508 54.89 -39.25 8.63
N GLU A 509 55.81 -39.36 7.69
CA GLU A 509 55.93 -40.55 6.86
C GLU A 509 55.98 -41.77 7.79
N SER A 510 54.98 -42.59 7.68
CA SER A 510 55.00 -43.88 8.37
C SER A 510 56.19 -44.65 7.82
N GLU A 511 57.26 -44.79 8.62
CA GLU A 511 58.27 -45.80 8.41
C GLU A 511 57.57 -47.15 8.25
N ALA A 512 57.50 -47.61 7.02
CA ALA A 512 57.21 -48.98 6.71
C ALA A 512 58.43 -49.78 7.11
N ALA A 513 58.40 -50.35 8.31
CA ALA A 513 59.33 -51.35 8.71
C ALA A 513 58.89 -52.73 8.13
N SER A 514 59.74 -53.23 7.31
CA SER A 514 60.04 -54.63 6.95
C SER A 514 59.20 -55.75 7.64
#